data_cdde6b16e0bdd94ccd5be69c127bb51a
#
_entry.id   cdde6b16e0bdd94ccd5be69c127bb51a
#
_cell.length_a   1.000
_cell.length_b   1.000
_cell.length_c   1.000
_cell.angle_alpha   90.00
_cell.angle_beta   90.00
_cell.angle_gamma   90.00
#
_symmetry.space_group_name_H-M   'P 1'
#
loop_
_entity.id
_entity.type
_entity.pdbx_description
1 polymer ?
#
loop_
_entity_poly.entity_id
_entity_poly.type
_entity_poly.pdbx_seq_one_letter_code
_entity_poly.pdbx_strand_id
1 'polypeptide(L)'
;MDNWNGIISLLIACIEFIIIINLFVFAAKTRFNWIIILLIVILMIYQTLEFILCQAGYSSSFMTYLAFADISFLPALDLYLIYNLFVKENRNLKIIFLIPLMFVVYYAFIINRFEMTSCTVFFAVFNYPHGTLFGVYYYLPVVISVYFLISYLQKGSIRKKVLYARLFLTGHAIMIIPVLFAFLLSALKMRGMLNSVESIMCKFAFGYVLCLTFFALNYKESSDG
;
A
#
# COMPACT_ATOMS: atom_id res chain seq x y z
N MET A 1 -13.89 -18.79 20.76
CA MET A 1 -13.23 -18.23 19.54
C MET A 1 -14.02 -16.98 19.20
N ASP A 2 -13.41 -15.83 19.34
CA ASP A 2 -14.09 -14.58 19.05
C ASP A 2 -14.31 -14.48 17.54
N ASN A 3 -15.58 -14.53 17.12
CA ASN A 3 -16.00 -14.57 15.71
C ASN A 3 -15.75 -13.26 14.93
N TRP A 4 -14.92 -12.36 15.45
CA TRP A 4 -14.73 -11.01 14.92
C TRP A 4 -13.32 -10.74 14.37
N ASN A 5 -12.44 -11.76 14.36
CA ASN A 5 -11.08 -11.57 13.84
C ASN A 5 -11.11 -11.18 12.35
N GLY A 6 -10.33 -10.16 11.99
CA GLY A 6 -10.27 -9.66 10.62
C GLY A 6 -11.48 -8.85 10.15
N ILE A 7 -12.50 -8.58 10.99
CA ILE A 7 -13.71 -7.84 10.55
C ILE A 7 -13.39 -6.43 10.04
N ILE A 8 -12.37 -5.79 10.61
CA ILE A 8 -11.92 -4.47 10.16
C ILE A 8 -11.40 -4.54 8.72
N SER A 9 -10.71 -5.62 8.35
CA SER A 9 -10.24 -5.83 6.97
C SER A 9 -11.41 -5.93 6.00
N LEU A 10 -12.46 -6.68 6.36
CA LEU A 10 -13.66 -6.77 5.53
C LEU A 10 -14.34 -5.41 5.37
N LEU A 11 -14.49 -4.66 6.46
CA LEU A 11 -15.10 -3.33 6.41
C LEU A 11 -14.31 -2.39 5.47
N ILE A 12 -13.00 -2.37 5.59
CA ILE A 12 -12.13 -1.57 4.71
C ILE A 12 -12.28 -2.02 3.26
N ALA A 13 -12.22 -3.33 2.98
CA ALA A 13 -12.39 -3.88 1.63
C ALA A 13 -13.73 -3.46 0.99
N CYS A 14 -14.83 -3.49 1.76
CA CYS A 14 -16.14 -3.06 1.29
C CYS A 14 -16.14 -1.56 0.93
N ILE A 15 -15.51 -0.71 1.74
CA ILE A 15 -15.43 0.72 1.48
C ILE A 15 -14.54 0.98 0.25
N GLU A 16 -13.39 0.31 0.13
CA GLU A 16 -12.50 0.39 -1.04
C GLU A 16 -13.21 -0.05 -2.31
N PHE A 17 -14.04 -1.10 -2.26
CA PHE A 17 -14.86 -1.53 -3.38
C PHE A 17 -15.85 -0.45 -3.84
N ILE A 18 -16.54 0.20 -2.89
CA ILE A 18 -17.44 1.34 -3.19
C ILE A 18 -16.64 2.50 -3.81
N ILE A 19 -15.45 2.81 -3.29
CA ILE A 19 -14.58 3.85 -3.84
C ILE A 19 -14.18 3.52 -5.29
N ILE A 20 -13.80 2.27 -5.59
CA ILE A 20 -13.45 1.83 -6.94
C ILE A 20 -14.60 2.06 -7.90
N ILE A 21 -15.83 1.67 -7.54
CA ILE A 21 -17.03 1.90 -8.36
C ILE A 21 -17.21 3.40 -8.63
N ASN A 22 -17.12 4.24 -7.59
CA ASN A 22 -17.25 5.68 -7.73
C ASN A 22 -16.18 6.27 -8.67
N LEU A 23 -14.92 5.83 -8.55
CA LEU A 23 -13.85 6.28 -9.44
C LEU A 23 -14.08 5.82 -10.89
N PHE A 24 -14.59 4.61 -11.10
CA PHE A 24 -14.95 4.14 -12.43
C PHE A 24 -16.03 5.01 -13.09
N VAL A 25 -17.00 5.50 -12.32
CA VAL A 25 -18.14 6.27 -12.82
C VAL A 25 -17.77 7.75 -12.98
N PHE A 26 -17.14 8.36 -11.97
CA PHE A 26 -17.02 9.81 -11.87
C PHE A 26 -15.63 10.36 -12.19
N ALA A 27 -14.56 9.58 -12.05
CA ALA A 27 -13.23 10.07 -12.32
C ALA A 27 -12.93 10.18 -13.82
N ALA A 28 -12.15 11.19 -14.21
CA ALA A 28 -11.66 11.32 -15.57
C ALA A 28 -10.81 10.10 -15.97
N LYS A 29 -10.92 9.65 -17.22
CA LYS A 29 -10.22 8.45 -17.71
C LYS A 29 -8.75 8.73 -18.06
N THR A 30 -8.03 9.34 -17.14
CA THR A 30 -6.60 9.65 -17.28
C THR A 30 -5.73 8.46 -16.88
N ARG A 31 -4.49 8.43 -17.37
CA ARG A 31 -3.51 7.40 -17.00
C ARG A 31 -3.27 7.36 -15.49
N PHE A 32 -3.19 8.50 -14.83
CA PHE A 32 -2.95 8.58 -13.39
C PHE A 32 -4.13 8.00 -12.60
N ASN A 33 -5.36 8.28 -13.00
CA ASN A 33 -6.54 7.74 -12.34
C ASN A 33 -6.63 6.21 -12.48
N TRP A 34 -6.19 5.64 -13.60
CA TRP A 34 -6.09 4.18 -13.75
C TRP A 34 -5.05 3.56 -12.81
N ILE A 35 -3.91 4.23 -12.60
CA ILE A 35 -2.89 3.77 -11.64
C ILE A 35 -3.44 3.83 -10.21
N ILE A 36 -4.19 4.89 -9.86
CA ILE A 36 -4.83 5.01 -8.55
C ILE A 36 -5.87 3.92 -8.34
N ILE A 37 -6.72 3.65 -9.32
CA ILE A 37 -7.69 2.56 -9.23
C ILE A 37 -6.95 1.23 -9.01
N LEU A 38 -5.85 0.97 -9.72
CA LEU A 38 -5.04 -0.24 -9.54
C LEU A 38 -4.45 -0.34 -8.12
N LEU A 39 -3.94 0.77 -7.56
CA LEU A 39 -3.45 0.81 -6.17
C LEU A 39 -4.56 0.42 -5.17
N ILE A 40 -5.76 0.98 -5.35
CA ILE A 40 -6.89 0.68 -4.46
C ILE A 40 -7.37 -0.77 -4.63
N VAL A 41 -7.36 -1.30 -5.86
CA VAL A 41 -7.72 -2.71 -6.13
C VAL A 41 -6.76 -3.66 -5.42
N ILE A 42 -5.45 -3.43 -5.49
CA ILE A 42 -4.45 -4.23 -4.80
C ILE A 42 -4.68 -4.17 -3.28
N LEU A 43 -4.89 -2.99 -2.70
CA LEU A 43 -5.20 -2.85 -1.26
C LEU A 43 -6.48 -3.59 -0.87
N MET A 44 -7.54 -3.49 -1.67
CA MET A 44 -8.81 -4.20 -1.45
C MET A 44 -8.61 -5.73 -1.49
N ILE A 45 -7.82 -6.23 -2.45
CA ILE A 45 -7.50 -7.68 -2.54
C ILE A 45 -6.77 -8.12 -1.28
N TYR A 46 -5.76 -7.37 -0.83
CA TYR A 46 -5.05 -7.67 0.41
C TYR A 46 -5.98 -7.72 1.63
N GLN A 47 -6.85 -6.72 1.80
CA GLN A 47 -7.79 -6.68 2.92
C GLN A 47 -8.76 -7.87 2.88
N THR A 48 -9.19 -8.27 1.68
CA THR A 48 -10.05 -9.44 1.49
C THR A 48 -9.32 -10.75 1.83
N LEU A 49 -8.06 -10.88 1.39
CA LEU A 49 -7.23 -12.05 1.71
C LEU A 49 -6.96 -12.14 3.22
N GLU A 50 -6.66 -11.03 3.88
CA GLU A 50 -6.45 -10.99 5.32
C GLU A 50 -7.72 -11.39 6.09
N PHE A 51 -8.89 -10.92 5.67
CA PHE A 51 -10.17 -11.33 6.25
C PHE A 51 -10.39 -12.85 6.09
N ILE A 52 -10.18 -13.40 4.89
CA ILE A 52 -10.34 -14.84 4.62
C ILE A 52 -9.40 -15.66 5.50
N LEU A 53 -8.13 -15.26 5.61
CA LEU A 53 -7.13 -15.91 6.45
C LEU A 53 -7.56 -15.90 7.92
N CYS A 54 -8.05 -14.78 8.42
CA CYS A 54 -8.39 -14.60 9.82
C CYS A 54 -9.74 -15.25 10.21
N GLN A 55 -10.74 -15.16 9.36
CA GLN A 55 -12.10 -15.62 9.68
C GLN A 55 -12.33 -17.08 9.34
N ALA A 56 -11.82 -17.52 8.18
CA ALA A 56 -12.08 -18.89 7.72
C ALA A 56 -11.12 -19.93 8.33
N GLY A 57 -10.10 -19.49 9.09
CA GLY A 57 -9.09 -20.39 9.65
C GLY A 57 -8.28 -21.13 8.59
N TYR A 58 -8.36 -20.68 7.34
CA TYR A 58 -7.56 -21.21 6.24
C TYR A 58 -6.14 -20.66 6.33
N SER A 59 -5.38 -21.09 7.34
CA SER A 59 -3.96 -20.82 7.46
C SER A 59 -3.15 -21.58 6.41
N SER A 60 -3.45 -21.32 5.14
CA SER A 60 -2.72 -21.89 4.02
C SER A 60 -1.48 -21.02 3.75
N SER A 61 -0.30 -21.63 3.73
CA SER A 61 0.94 -20.95 3.31
C SER A 61 0.80 -20.30 1.93
N PHE A 62 0.03 -20.91 1.04
CA PHE A 62 -0.26 -20.35 -0.27
C PHE A 62 -1.08 -19.04 -0.20
N MET A 63 -2.14 -18.99 0.62
CA MET A 63 -2.93 -17.76 0.79
C MET A 63 -2.13 -16.65 1.46
N THR A 64 -1.29 -16.99 2.45
CA THR A 64 -0.36 -16.04 3.08
C THR A 64 0.63 -15.50 2.06
N TYR A 65 1.22 -16.37 1.24
CA TYR A 65 2.09 -15.95 0.14
C TYR A 65 1.38 -15.03 -0.85
N LEU A 66 0.12 -15.33 -1.24
CA LEU A 66 -0.66 -14.48 -2.14
C LEU A 66 -0.86 -13.07 -1.57
N ALA A 67 -1.14 -12.95 -0.28
CA ALA A 67 -1.26 -11.64 0.38
C ALA A 67 0.05 -10.84 0.28
N PHE A 68 1.21 -11.47 0.51
CA PHE A 68 2.52 -10.83 0.35
C PHE A 68 2.87 -10.51 -1.10
N ALA A 69 2.56 -11.40 -2.04
CA ALA A 69 2.77 -11.17 -3.46
C ALA A 69 1.98 -9.96 -3.95
N ASP A 70 0.73 -9.84 -3.51
CA ASP A 70 -0.17 -8.75 -3.85
C ASP A 70 0.39 -7.38 -3.37
N ILE A 71 0.70 -7.25 -2.08
CA ILE A 71 1.20 -5.97 -1.53
C ILE A 71 2.60 -5.61 -2.02
N SER A 72 3.39 -6.57 -2.51
CA SER A 72 4.76 -6.31 -2.98
C SER A 72 4.84 -5.28 -4.09
N PHE A 73 3.79 -5.12 -4.89
CA PHE A 73 3.74 -4.15 -5.98
C PHE A 73 3.35 -2.73 -5.56
N LEU A 74 2.74 -2.56 -4.38
CA LEU A 74 2.21 -1.27 -3.94
C LEU A 74 3.26 -0.15 -3.88
N PRO A 75 4.42 -0.34 -3.23
CA PRO A 75 5.41 0.74 -3.12
C PRO A 75 6.02 1.14 -4.48
N ALA A 76 6.20 0.16 -5.37
CA ALA A 76 6.72 0.42 -6.71
C ALA A 76 5.70 1.20 -7.55
N LEU A 77 4.41 0.85 -7.43
CA LEU A 77 3.32 1.51 -8.15
C LEU A 77 3.10 2.94 -7.64
N ASP A 78 3.19 3.14 -6.32
CA ASP A 78 3.12 4.45 -5.68
C ASP A 78 4.28 5.35 -6.12
N LEU A 79 5.52 4.87 -6.05
CA LEU A 79 6.68 5.62 -6.52
C LEU A 79 6.57 5.95 -8.01
N TYR A 80 6.08 5.02 -8.83
CA TYR A 80 5.84 5.26 -10.24
C TYR A 80 4.82 6.39 -10.47
N LEU A 81 3.72 6.39 -9.70
CA LEU A 81 2.69 7.43 -9.75
C LEU A 81 3.28 8.81 -9.38
N ILE A 82 3.94 8.90 -8.22
CA ILE A 82 4.48 10.15 -7.69
C ILE A 82 5.55 10.72 -8.61
N TYR A 83 6.48 9.90 -9.08
CA TYR A 83 7.54 10.36 -9.97
C TYR A 83 6.97 10.95 -11.27
N ASN A 84 6.05 10.24 -11.92
CA ASN A 84 5.46 10.70 -13.18
C ASN A 84 4.55 11.93 -13.02
N LEU A 85 3.95 12.11 -11.84
CA LEU A 85 3.05 13.25 -11.58
C LEU A 85 3.80 14.53 -11.16
N PHE A 86 4.87 14.39 -10.37
CA PHE A 86 5.53 15.54 -9.72
C PHE A 86 6.96 15.81 -10.18
N VAL A 87 7.65 14.84 -10.76
CA VAL A 87 9.04 15.01 -11.19
C VAL A 87 9.12 15.15 -12.71
N LYS A 88 8.99 14.06 -13.43
CA LYS A 88 9.05 14.02 -14.90
C LYS A 88 8.39 12.77 -15.42
N GLU A 89 7.58 12.90 -16.45
CA GLU A 89 7.05 11.74 -17.12
C GLU A 89 8.17 10.89 -17.73
N ASN A 90 8.30 9.65 -17.25
CA ASN A 90 9.31 8.70 -17.71
C ASN A 90 8.72 7.29 -17.82
N ARG A 91 8.49 6.84 -19.06
CA ARG A 91 7.95 5.51 -19.33
C ARG A 91 8.94 4.39 -18.99
N ASN A 92 10.24 4.66 -19.00
CA ASN A 92 11.28 3.67 -18.71
C ASN A 92 11.36 3.34 -17.20
N LEU A 93 10.76 4.18 -16.33
CA LEU A 93 10.68 3.89 -14.90
C LEU A 93 9.92 2.59 -14.57
N LYS A 94 9.25 1.99 -15.56
CA LYS A 94 8.62 0.66 -15.41
C LYS A 94 9.59 -0.44 -14.96
N ILE A 95 10.89 -0.24 -15.14
CA ILE A 95 11.92 -1.19 -14.65
C ILE A 95 11.85 -1.38 -13.13
N ILE A 96 11.28 -0.43 -12.38
CA ILE A 96 11.09 -0.54 -10.93
C ILE A 96 10.21 -1.73 -10.54
N PHE A 97 9.32 -2.18 -11.44
CA PHE A 97 8.47 -3.36 -11.21
C PHE A 97 9.22 -4.68 -11.30
N LEU A 98 10.46 -4.68 -11.80
CA LEU A 98 11.26 -5.90 -11.85
C LEU A 98 11.63 -6.39 -10.44
N ILE A 99 11.85 -5.47 -9.50
CA ILE A 99 12.23 -5.82 -8.12
C ILE A 99 11.10 -6.59 -7.40
N PRO A 100 9.85 -6.08 -7.31
CA PRO A 100 8.74 -6.86 -6.74
C PRO A 100 8.52 -8.19 -7.46
N LEU A 101 8.65 -8.21 -8.78
CA LEU A 101 8.52 -9.45 -9.54
C LEU A 101 9.57 -10.49 -9.12
N MET A 102 10.83 -10.07 -8.91
CA MET A 102 11.89 -10.97 -8.41
C MET A 102 11.57 -11.51 -7.02
N PHE A 103 11.04 -10.68 -6.10
CA PHE A 103 10.61 -11.13 -4.78
C PHE A 103 9.44 -12.11 -4.86
N VAL A 104 8.43 -11.84 -5.67
CA VAL A 104 7.28 -12.74 -5.86
C VAL A 104 7.75 -14.08 -6.40
N VAL A 105 8.59 -14.09 -7.42
CA VAL A 105 9.15 -15.34 -7.99
C VAL A 105 10.01 -16.07 -6.95
N TYR A 106 10.88 -15.39 -6.23
CA TYR A 106 11.71 -15.99 -5.19
C TYR A 106 10.85 -16.64 -4.09
N TYR A 107 9.85 -15.94 -3.60
CA TYR A 107 8.96 -16.43 -2.56
C TYR A 107 8.07 -17.60 -3.03
N ALA A 108 7.77 -17.69 -4.32
CA ALA A 108 7.05 -18.84 -4.88
C ALA A 108 7.79 -20.16 -4.68
N PHE A 109 9.14 -20.16 -4.65
CA PHE A 109 9.95 -21.36 -4.38
C PHE A 109 9.97 -21.77 -2.90
N ILE A 110 9.59 -20.87 -2.00
CA ILE A 110 9.65 -21.10 -0.54
C ILE A 110 8.31 -20.87 0.15
N ILE A 111 7.21 -21.07 -0.58
CA ILE A 111 5.82 -20.85 -0.09
C ILE A 111 5.59 -21.51 1.26
N ASN A 112 6.10 -22.72 1.47
CA ASN A 112 5.90 -23.49 2.69
C ASN A 112 6.43 -22.84 3.98
N ARG A 113 7.20 -21.73 3.84
CA ARG A 113 7.72 -20.95 4.97
C ARG A 113 6.84 -19.77 5.36
N PHE A 114 5.74 -19.55 4.62
CA PHE A 114 4.76 -18.53 4.95
C PHE A 114 3.72 -19.10 5.91
N GLU A 115 3.55 -18.43 7.03
CA GLU A 115 2.63 -18.83 8.07
C GLU A 115 1.96 -17.60 8.68
N MET A 116 0.65 -17.68 8.88
CA MET A 116 -0.07 -16.74 9.72
C MET A 116 -0.09 -17.29 11.14
N THR A 117 0.51 -16.58 12.07
CA THR A 117 0.69 -17.06 13.44
C THR A 117 -0.47 -16.69 14.38
N SER A 118 -1.07 -15.54 14.17
CA SER A 118 -2.25 -15.11 14.94
C SER A 118 -3.05 -14.04 14.21
N CYS A 119 -4.33 -13.95 14.56
CA CYS A 119 -5.24 -12.90 14.09
C CYS A 119 -5.90 -12.20 15.26
N THR A 120 -6.05 -10.91 15.11
CA THR A 120 -6.86 -10.07 16.00
C THR A 120 -8.02 -9.45 15.22
N VAL A 121 -8.87 -8.68 15.89
CA VAL A 121 -9.91 -7.88 15.23
C VAL A 121 -9.31 -6.88 14.25
N PHE A 122 -8.10 -6.37 14.55
CA PHE A 122 -7.47 -5.25 13.83
C PHE A 122 -6.40 -5.67 12.82
N PHE A 123 -5.57 -6.67 13.13
CA PHE A 123 -4.43 -7.04 12.30
C PHE A 123 -4.12 -8.54 12.39
N ALA A 124 -3.47 -9.04 11.36
CA ALA A 124 -2.86 -10.36 11.34
C ALA A 124 -1.35 -10.28 11.62
N VAL A 125 -0.82 -11.34 12.22
CA VAL A 125 0.61 -11.51 12.48
C VAL A 125 1.13 -12.59 11.55
N PHE A 126 2.11 -12.23 10.73
CA PHE A 126 2.67 -13.12 9.73
C PHE A 126 4.11 -13.50 10.08
N ASN A 127 4.46 -14.75 9.84
CA ASN A 127 5.83 -15.21 9.82
C ASN A 127 6.23 -15.53 8.38
N TYR A 128 7.30 -14.89 7.90
CA TYR A 128 7.77 -15.04 6.53
C TYR A 128 9.31 -14.94 6.47
N PRO A 129 9.93 -15.60 5.49
CA PRO A 129 11.37 -15.65 5.39
C PRO A 129 11.96 -14.30 4.94
N HIS A 130 13.16 -13.98 5.45
CA HIS A 130 13.91 -12.78 5.08
C HIS A 130 13.17 -11.44 5.29
N GLY A 131 12.39 -11.33 6.37
CA GLY A 131 11.58 -10.14 6.67
C GLY A 131 12.36 -8.82 6.63
N THR A 132 13.60 -8.78 7.09
CA THR A 132 14.45 -7.58 7.01
C THR A 132 14.70 -7.16 5.57
N LEU A 133 15.02 -8.12 4.68
CA LEU A 133 15.28 -7.83 3.27
C LEU A 133 14.00 -7.34 2.57
N PHE A 134 12.88 -8.01 2.84
CA PHE A 134 11.57 -7.58 2.35
C PHE A 134 11.22 -6.17 2.85
N GLY A 135 11.43 -5.90 4.13
CA GLY A 135 11.17 -4.57 4.72
C GLY A 135 12.00 -3.48 4.07
N VAL A 136 13.30 -3.67 3.86
CA VAL A 136 14.15 -2.69 3.15
C VAL A 136 13.62 -2.44 1.75
N TYR A 137 13.34 -3.50 1.00
CA TYR A 137 12.78 -3.40 -0.34
C TYR A 137 11.43 -2.65 -0.35
N TYR A 138 10.56 -2.96 0.61
CA TYR A 138 9.21 -2.42 0.68
C TYR A 138 9.20 -0.93 1.07
N TYR A 139 9.99 -0.54 2.07
CA TYR A 139 9.98 0.84 2.58
C TYR A 139 10.85 1.81 1.78
N LEU A 140 11.88 1.33 1.07
CA LEU A 140 12.76 2.21 0.29
C LEU A 140 12.01 3.03 -0.78
N PRO A 141 11.13 2.46 -1.63
CA PRO A 141 10.33 3.25 -2.57
C PRO A 141 9.42 4.26 -1.88
N VAL A 142 8.83 3.92 -0.73
CA VAL A 142 7.98 4.83 0.05
C VAL A 142 8.78 6.06 0.53
N VAL A 143 10.00 5.84 1.05
CA VAL A 143 10.88 6.94 1.47
C VAL A 143 11.29 7.82 0.27
N ILE A 144 11.59 7.20 -0.87
CA ILE A 144 11.90 7.94 -2.10
C ILE A 144 10.69 8.75 -2.58
N SER A 145 9.48 8.21 -2.49
CA SER A 145 8.23 8.91 -2.80
C SER A 145 8.06 10.17 -1.94
N VAL A 146 8.26 10.03 -0.64
CA VAL A 146 8.21 11.17 0.31
C VAL A 146 9.28 12.21 -0.02
N TYR A 147 10.50 11.79 -0.33
CA TYR A 147 11.56 12.70 -0.75
C TYR A 147 11.18 13.50 -2.00
N PHE A 148 10.61 12.88 -3.03
CA PHE A 148 10.16 13.59 -4.22
C PHE A 148 9.03 14.58 -3.92
N LEU A 149 8.08 14.20 -3.08
CA LEU A 149 6.99 15.09 -2.67
C LEU A 149 7.52 16.32 -1.93
N ILE A 150 8.42 16.15 -0.96
CA ILE A 150 9.05 17.27 -0.22
C ILE A 150 9.86 18.16 -1.17
N SER A 151 10.69 17.56 -2.04
CA SER A 151 11.46 18.31 -3.03
C SER A 151 10.57 19.12 -3.97
N TYR A 152 9.44 18.56 -4.37
CA TYR A 152 8.46 19.28 -5.19
C TYR A 152 7.82 20.44 -4.42
N LEU A 153 7.47 20.26 -3.15
CA LEU A 153 6.88 21.31 -2.32
C LEU A 153 7.83 22.52 -2.12
N GLN A 154 9.14 22.27 -2.10
CA GLN A 154 10.15 23.34 -1.98
C GLN A 154 10.32 24.14 -3.27
N LYS A 155 10.10 23.54 -4.44
CA LYS A 155 10.38 24.12 -5.76
C LYS A 155 9.12 24.42 -6.57
N GLY A 156 8.00 23.82 -6.21
CA GLY A 156 6.77 23.87 -7.01
C GLY A 156 6.11 25.24 -6.99
N SER A 157 5.82 25.76 -8.17
CA SER A 157 5.16 27.07 -8.35
C SER A 157 3.66 26.94 -8.65
N ILE A 158 3.20 25.80 -9.20
CA ILE A 158 1.83 25.61 -9.63
C ILE A 158 0.94 25.27 -8.43
N ARG A 159 0.10 26.21 -8.00
CA ARG A 159 -0.75 26.09 -6.79
C ARG A 159 -1.56 24.79 -6.69
N LYS A 160 -2.18 24.35 -7.79
CA LYS A 160 -2.96 23.08 -7.81
C LYS A 160 -2.07 21.86 -7.59
N LYS A 161 -0.93 21.76 -8.26
CA LYS A 161 0.01 20.64 -8.07
C LYS A 161 0.63 20.63 -6.68
N VAL A 162 0.89 21.80 -6.09
CA VAL A 162 1.35 21.93 -4.70
C VAL A 162 0.30 21.40 -3.71
N LEU A 163 -0.99 21.70 -3.95
CA LEU A 163 -2.08 21.14 -3.14
C LEU A 163 -2.11 19.60 -3.21
N TYR A 164 -1.99 19.04 -4.41
CA TYR A 164 -1.94 17.59 -4.58
C TYR A 164 -0.71 16.96 -3.94
N ALA A 165 0.46 17.59 -4.05
CA ALA A 165 1.67 17.11 -3.38
C ALA A 165 1.52 17.11 -1.85
N ARG A 166 0.89 18.12 -1.26
CA ARG A 166 0.54 18.14 0.18
C ARG A 166 -0.42 17.02 0.54
N LEU A 167 -1.46 16.80 -0.26
CA LEU A 167 -2.43 15.74 -0.06
C LEU A 167 -1.77 14.35 -0.05
N PHE A 168 -0.91 14.07 -1.03
CA PHE A 168 -0.15 12.82 -1.11
C PHE A 168 0.81 12.67 0.09
N LEU A 169 1.51 13.75 0.46
CA LEU A 169 2.40 13.72 1.63
C LEU A 169 1.64 13.46 2.93
N THR A 170 0.45 14.05 3.09
CA THR A 170 -0.43 13.78 4.25
C THR A 170 -0.83 12.30 4.29
N GLY A 171 -1.22 11.73 3.16
CA GLY A 171 -1.56 10.31 3.07
C GLY A 171 -0.37 9.40 3.43
N HIS A 172 0.85 9.72 2.95
CA HIS A 172 2.07 9.01 3.34
C HIS A 172 2.36 9.14 4.84
N ALA A 173 2.17 10.32 5.42
CA ALA A 173 2.36 10.52 6.86
C ALA A 173 1.39 9.66 7.67
N ILE A 174 0.10 9.59 7.29
CA ILE A 174 -0.89 8.72 7.93
C ILE A 174 -0.45 7.25 7.89
N MET A 175 0.12 6.79 6.77
CA MET A 175 0.57 5.41 6.59
C MET A 175 1.88 5.11 7.35
N ILE A 176 2.84 6.06 7.37
CA ILE A 176 4.18 5.84 7.91
C ILE A 176 4.23 6.00 9.43
N ILE A 177 3.47 6.93 10.02
CA ILE A 177 3.51 7.19 11.47
C ILE A 177 3.28 5.93 12.32
N PRO A 178 2.25 5.10 12.08
CA PRO A 178 2.04 3.86 12.82
C PRO A 178 3.19 2.86 12.69
N VAL A 179 3.82 2.82 11.51
CA VAL A 179 4.97 1.96 11.22
C VAL A 179 6.18 2.41 12.06
N LEU A 180 6.48 3.71 12.08
CA LEU A 180 7.55 4.26 12.92
C LEU A 180 7.29 3.98 14.40
N PHE A 181 6.05 4.09 14.84
CA PHE A 181 5.66 3.76 16.22
C PHE A 181 5.86 2.27 16.53
N ALA A 182 5.51 1.37 15.61
CA ALA A 182 5.74 -0.07 15.78
C ALA A 182 7.24 -0.40 15.86
N PHE A 183 8.07 0.23 15.03
CA PHE A 183 9.53 0.10 15.11
C PHE A 183 10.08 0.62 16.43
N LEU A 184 9.60 1.76 16.93
CA LEU A 184 10.00 2.30 18.23
C LEU A 184 9.66 1.33 19.37
N LEU A 185 8.45 0.78 19.40
CA LEU A 185 8.05 -0.21 20.41
C LEU A 185 8.89 -1.49 20.31
N SER A 186 9.25 -1.91 19.11
CA SER A 186 10.14 -3.06 18.91
C SER A 186 11.56 -2.80 19.48
N ALA A 187 12.10 -1.60 19.28
CA ALA A 187 13.38 -1.19 19.86
C ALA A 187 13.35 -1.21 21.40
N LEU A 188 12.18 -0.98 22.01
CA LEU A 188 11.92 -1.11 23.44
C LEU A 188 11.70 -2.58 23.89
N LYS A 189 12.09 -3.56 23.08
CA LYS A 189 12.00 -5.02 23.32
C LYS A 189 10.58 -5.62 23.28
N MET A 190 9.59 -4.91 22.79
CA MET A 190 8.25 -5.45 22.51
C MET A 190 8.23 -6.16 21.15
N ARG A 191 8.97 -7.27 21.03
CA ARG A 191 9.30 -7.95 19.75
C ARG A 191 8.11 -8.48 18.94
N GLY A 192 6.94 -8.65 19.56
CA GLY A 192 5.76 -9.20 18.85
C GLY A 192 5.12 -8.27 17.80
N MET A 193 5.44 -6.98 17.82
CA MET A 193 4.80 -6.00 16.93
C MET A 193 5.42 -5.90 15.54
N LEU A 194 6.68 -6.34 15.36
CA LEU A 194 7.32 -6.27 14.03
C LEU A 194 6.63 -7.15 12.98
N ASN A 195 6.13 -8.30 13.38
CA ASN A 195 5.49 -9.27 12.48
C ASN A 195 4.05 -8.87 12.08
N SER A 196 3.54 -7.77 12.63
CA SER A 196 2.21 -7.21 12.30
C SER A 196 2.30 -5.86 11.56
N VAL A 197 3.51 -5.36 11.31
CA VAL A 197 3.72 -4.02 10.73
C VAL A 197 3.07 -3.90 9.36
N GLU A 198 3.17 -4.92 8.51
CA GLU A 198 2.58 -4.92 7.17
C GLU A 198 1.07 -4.83 7.24
N SER A 199 0.43 -5.62 8.10
CA SER A 199 -1.03 -5.58 8.29
C SER A 199 -1.49 -4.24 8.86
N ILE A 200 -0.79 -3.71 9.86
CA ILE A 200 -1.08 -2.39 10.44
C ILE A 200 -0.95 -1.30 9.37
N MET A 201 0.15 -1.30 8.62
CA MET A 201 0.38 -0.32 7.56
C MET A 201 -0.73 -0.35 6.51
N CYS A 202 -1.19 -1.54 6.09
CA CYS A 202 -2.28 -1.68 5.13
C CYS A 202 -3.61 -1.11 5.67
N LYS A 203 -3.87 -1.16 6.99
CA LYS A 203 -5.04 -0.49 7.58
C LYS A 203 -4.93 1.03 7.49
N PHE A 204 -3.76 1.57 7.82
CA PHE A 204 -3.53 3.03 7.73
C PHE A 204 -3.39 3.51 6.28
N ALA A 205 -3.02 2.65 5.34
CA ALA A 205 -3.04 2.93 3.90
C ALA A 205 -4.46 3.28 3.40
N PHE A 206 -5.51 2.86 4.11
CA PHE A 206 -6.88 3.34 3.83
C PHE A 206 -6.99 4.88 3.93
N GLY A 207 -6.31 5.53 4.87
CA GLY A 207 -6.24 7.00 4.93
C GLY A 207 -5.56 7.58 3.68
N TYR A 208 -4.55 6.91 3.14
CA TYR A 208 -3.95 7.28 1.86
C TYR A 208 -4.90 7.07 0.68
N VAL A 209 -5.68 5.99 0.67
CA VAL A 209 -6.74 5.75 -0.33
C VAL A 209 -7.73 6.92 -0.41
N LEU A 210 -8.13 7.48 0.73
CA LEU A 210 -9.00 8.67 0.73
C LEU A 210 -8.35 9.89 0.06
N CYS A 211 -7.05 10.10 0.31
CA CYS A 211 -6.28 11.15 -0.37
C CYS A 211 -6.19 10.92 -1.89
N LEU A 212 -5.91 9.69 -2.31
CA LEU A 212 -5.88 9.30 -3.73
C LEU A 212 -7.24 9.47 -4.40
N THR A 213 -8.32 9.10 -3.70
CA THR A 213 -9.70 9.24 -4.19
C THR A 213 -10.05 10.71 -4.41
N PHE A 214 -9.74 11.57 -3.45
CA PHE A 214 -9.95 13.00 -3.59
C PHE A 214 -9.18 13.58 -4.79
N PHE A 215 -7.92 13.18 -4.96
CA PHE A 215 -7.13 13.58 -6.11
C PHE A 215 -7.80 13.12 -7.42
N ALA A 216 -8.13 11.83 -7.55
CA ALA A 216 -8.64 11.24 -8.77
C ALA A 216 -9.97 11.87 -9.23
N LEU A 217 -10.84 12.24 -8.28
CA LEU A 217 -12.12 12.91 -8.59
C LEU A 217 -11.92 14.37 -9.05
N ASN A 218 -10.86 15.05 -8.57
CA ASN A 218 -10.62 16.45 -8.88
C ASN A 218 -9.55 16.68 -9.96
N TYR A 219 -8.80 15.62 -10.32
CA TYR A 219 -7.76 15.70 -11.34
C TYR A 219 -8.37 15.59 -12.74
N LYS A 220 -8.23 16.65 -13.52
CA LYS A 220 -8.49 16.68 -14.96
C LYS A 220 -7.18 17.00 -15.65
N GLU A 221 -6.79 16.18 -16.60
CA GLU A 221 -5.65 16.47 -17.45
C GLU A 221 -5.95 17.76 -18.19
N SER A 222 -5.13 18.80 -17.98
CA SER A 222 -5.27 20.05 -18.72
C SER A 222 -4.99 19.74 -20.18
N SER A 223 -5.89 20.07 -21.07
CA SER A 223 -5.74 19.90 -22.53
C SER A 223 -4.82 20.96 -23.15
N ASP A 224 -3.96 21.59 -22.33
CA ASP A 224 -2.98 22.58 -22.77
C ASP A 224 -1.68 21.82 -23.12
N GLY A 225 -1.62 21.30 -24.33
CA GLY A 225 -0.47 20.78 -25.03
C GLY A 225 -0.23 21.59 -26.30
#